data_6f9c5ef1c9b6fb82557e1d2e2af80418
#
_entry.id   6f9c5ef1c9b6fb82557e1d2e2af80418
#
_cell.length_a   1.000
_cell.length_b   1.000
_cell.length_c   1.000
_cell.angle_alpha   90.00
_cell.angle_beta   90.00
_cell.angle_gamma   90.00
#
_symmetry.space_group_name_H-M   'P 1'
#
loop_
_entity.id
_entity.type
_entity.pdbx_description
1 polymer ?
#
loop_
_entity_poly.entity_id
_entity_poly.type
_entity_poly.pdbx_seq_one_letter_code
_entity_poly.pdbx_strand_id
1 'polypeptide(L)'
;KISCLQKGYLSEDSRKQARARADLANLRRGLTAGPGERVEIWHLTQVDVSDNAPDEPTREEFAVHVSMTLYAAHQQSRTKPMHRPAEGLGHAAHSVVGYGDDENPSARARFDALVMSSTPRELRRHLRSFVSLLRAKEIPLDYGMLVDDIVCFQRPGGAKAVRRHWSRQYYDFSSTDGESSETDSTAEDICSENSLHNSLRNTKE
;
A
#
# COMPACT_ATOMS: atom_id res chain seq x y z
N LYS A 1 5.08 5.78 9.91
CA LYS A 1 5.64 6.89 9.10
C LYS A 1 4.55 7.66 8.33
N ILE A 2 3.67 7.02 7.53
CA ILE A 2 2.64 7.68 6.71
C ILE A 2 1.68 8.52 7.55
N SER A 3 1.15 7.97 8.65
CA SER A 3 0.23 8.71 9.54
C SER A 3 0.87 9.95 10.15
N CYS A 4 2.18 9.89 10.49
CA CYS A 4 2.93 11.03 11.00
C CYS A 4 3.10 12.11 9.91
N LEU A 5 3.47 11.70 8.70
CA LEU A 5 3.62 12.58 7.55
C LEU A 5 2.29 13.26 7.18
N GLN A 6 1.19 12.51 7.19
CA GLN A 6 -0.16 13.03 6.97
C GLN A 6 -0.59 14.04 8.02
N LYS A 7 -0.37 13.72 9.31
CA LYS A 7 -0.63 14.66 10.42
C LYS A 7 0.17 15.96 10.26
N GLY A 8 1.44 15.85 9.86
CA GLY A 8 2.28 17.02 9.57
C GLY A 8 1.74 17.85 8.40
N TYR A 9 1.34 17.19 7.31
CA TYR A 9 0.81 17.85 6.11
C TYR A 9 -0.49 18.60 6.36
N LEU A 10 -1.37 18.06 7.19
CA LEU A 10 -2.68 18.62 7.56
C LEU A 10 -2.61 19.51 8.82
N SER A 11 -1.41 19.74 9.37
CA SER A 11 -1.23 20.54 10.59
C SER A 11 -1.47 22.03 10.32
N GLU A 12 -2.02 22.70 11.32
CA GLU A 12 -2.11 24.18 11.36
C GLU A 12 -0.74 24.84 11.65
N ASP A 13 0.19 24.09 12.25
CA ASP A 13 1.57 24.54 12.47
C ASP A 13 2.30 24.65 11.11
N SER A 14 2.59 25.89 10.73
CA SER A 14 3.21 26.21 9.43
C SER A 14 4.58 25.54 9.23
N ARG A 15 5.37 25.33 10.31
CA ARG A 15 6.68 24.67 10.23
C ARG A 15 6.53 23.18 9.98
N LYS A 16 5.62 22.51 10.70
CA LYS A 16 5.31 21.09 10.49
C LYS A 16 4.76 20.86 9.10
N GLN A 17 3.84 21.72 8.66
CA GLN A 17 3.24 21.64 7.34
C GLN A 17 4.29 21.84 6.23
N ALA A 18 5.17 22.84 6.36
CA ALA A 18 6.21 23.11 5.37
C ALA A 18 7.17 21.92 5.24
N ARG A 19 7.60 21.33 6.40
CA ARG A 19 8.46 20.14 6.41
C ARG A 19 7.76 18.94 5.73
N ALA A 20 6.53 18.65 6.10
CA ALA A 20 5.77 17.55 5.48
C ALA A 20 5.55 17.75 3.98
N ARG A 21 5.31 18.99 3.53
CA ARG A 21 5.22 19.32 2.10
C ARG A 21 6.53 19.07 1.35
N ALA A 22 7.67 19.41 1.96
CA ALA A 22 9.00 19.16 1.39
C ALA A 22 9.25 17.64 1.29
N ASP A 23 8.97 16.88 2.36
CA ASP A 23 9.11 15.42 2.39
C ASP A 23 8.23 14.74 1.32
N LEU A 24 6.97 15.15 1.20
CA LEU A 24 6.06 14.65 0.16
C LEU A 24 6.54 15.02 -1.25
N ALA A 25 7.13 16.21 -1.43
CA ALA A 25 7.69 16.59 -2.73
C ALA A 25 8.88 15.72 -3.12
N ASN A 26 9.76 15.39 -2.16
CA ASN A 26 10.90 14.51 -2.38
C ASN A 26 10.43 13.06 -2.66
N LEU A 27 9.47 12.54 -1.91
CA LEU A 27 8.88 11.22 -2.17
C LEU A 27 8.27 11.11 -3.57
N ARG A 28 7.58 12.15 -4.06
CA ARG A 28 7.04 12.14 -5.44
C ARG A 28 8.12 12.03 -6.49
N ARG A 29 9.30 12.64 -6.28
CA ARG A 29 10.45 12.46 -7.17
C ARG A 29 10.99 11.03 -7.16
N GLY A 30 10.75 10.28 -6.08
CA GLY A 30 11.09 8.86 -5.94
C GLY A 30 10.17 7.90 -6.70
N LEU A 31 9.03 8.35 -7.26
CA LEU A 31 8.07 7.50 -7.96
C LEU A 31 8.65 6.69 -9.13
N THR A 32 9.69 7.18 -9.77
CA THR A 32 10.36 6.52 -10.90
C THR A 32 11.68 5.86 -10.51
N ALA A 33 12.22 6.20 -9.34
CA ALA A 33 13.46 5.66 -8.80
C ALA A 33 13.23 4.32 -8.08
N GLY A 34 14.28 3.53 -7.92
CA GLY A 34 14.30 2.33 -7.08
C GLY A 34 14.51 2.64 -5.59
N PRO A 35 14.31 1.63 -4.70
CA PRO A 35 14.72 1.74 -3.30
C PRO A 35 16.19 2.13 -3.19
N GLY A 36 16.53 3.04 -2.26
CA GLY A 36 17.91 3.46 -2.02
C GLY A 36 18.50 4.46 -3.02
N GLU A 37 17.92 4.66 -4.21
CA GLU A 37 18.49 5.54 -5.25
C GLU A 37 18.39 7.04 -4.90
N ARG A 38 17.51 7.44 -4.00
CA ARG A 38 17.25 8.85 -3.65
C ARG A 38 17.58 9.12 -2.19
N VAL A 39 18.72 9.73 -1.93
CA VAL A 39 19.20 10.05 -0.58
C VAL A 39 18.21 10.91 0.21
N GLU A 40 17.53 11.82 -0.48
CA GLU A 40 16.60 12.77 0.12
C GLU A 40 15.40 12.13 0.79
N ILE A 41 15.09 10.86 0.45
CA ILE A 41 13.94 10.13 1.02
C ILE A 41 14.35 8.94 1.89
N TRP A 42 15.63 8.66 2.11
CA TRP A 42 16.08 7.52 2.91
C TRP A 42 15.45 7.49 4.30
N HIS A 43 15.46 8.63 5.01
CA HIS A 43 14.86 8.73 6.34
C HIS A 43 13.36 8.41 6.39
N LEU A 44 12.67 8.47 5.26
CA LEU A 44 11.25 8.14 5.11
C LEU A 44 11.03 6.68 4.69
N THR A 45 11.92 6.14 3.86
CA THR A 45 11.75 4.82 3.22
C THR A 45 12.61 3.72 3.83
N GLN A 46 13.56 4.04 4.73
CA GLN A 46 14.40 3.02 5.39
C GLN A 46 13.54 2.01 6.16
N VAL A 47 13.97 0.78 6.15
CA VAL A 47 13.42 -0.37 6.87
C VAL A 47 14.56 -1.00 7.66
N ASP A 48 14.26 -1.58 8.81
CA ASP A 48 15.24 -2.38 9.54
C ASP A 48 15.45 -3.69 8.77
N VAL A 49 16.66 -3.90 8.30
CA VAL A 49 17.07 -5.11 7.58
C VAL A 49 18.15 -5.82 8.39
N SER A 50 18.27 -7.14 8.20
CA SER A 50 19.33 -7.93 8.81
C SER A 50 20.71 -7.49 8.28
N ASP A 51 21.76 -7.59 9.12
CA ASP A 51 23.15 -7.32 8.72
C ASP A 51 23.62 -8.19 7.54
N ASN A 52 22.98 -9.32 7.31
CA ASN A 52 23.23 -10.24 6.20
C ASN A 52 22.25 -10.02 5.02
N ALA A 53 21.58 -8.88 4.93
CA ALA A 53 20.72 -8.59 3.80
C ALA A 53 21.52 -8.57 2.48
N PRO A 54 20.92 -9.03 1.37
CA PRO A 54 21.57 -8.95 0.06
C PRO A 54 21.76 -7.49 -0.37
N ASP A 55 22.69 -7.25 -1.31
CA ASP A 55 22.87 -5.93 -1.91
C ASP A 55 21.65 -5.45 -2.71
N GLU A 56 20.82 -6.39 -3.18
CA GLU A 56 19.56 -6.08 -3.85
C GLU A 56 18.49 -5.69 -2.81
N PRO A 57 17.59 -4.75 -3.17
CA PRO A 57 16.51 -4.35 -2.27
C PRO A 57 15.67 -5.53 -1.79
N THR A 58 15.45 -5.62 -0.49
CA THR A 58 14.54 -6.60 0.11
C THR A 58 13.09 -6.35 -0.31
N ARG A 59 12.21 -7.33 -0.05
CA ARG A 59 10.77 -7.18 -0.35
C ARG A 59 10.15 -6.05 0.44
N GLU A 60 10.58 -5.89 1.68
CA GLU A 60 10.13 -4.86 2.61
C GLU A 60 10.58 -3.47 2.16
N GLU A 61 11.85 -3.31 1.78
CA GLU A 61 12.37 -2.05 1.24
C GLU A 61 11.62 -1.65 -0.04
N PHE A 62 11.40 -2.60 -0.94
CA PHE A 62 10.62 -2.37 -2.15
C PHE A 62 9.18 -1.95 -1.82
N ALA A 63 8.51 -2.65 -0.92
CA ALA A 63 7.12 -2.39 -0.55
C ALA A 63 6.95 -1.03 0.13
N VAL A 64 7.83 -0.69 1.08
CA VAL A 64 7.81 0.61 1.77
C VAL A 64 8.12 1.74 0.80
N HIS A 65 9.14 1.59 -0.07
CA HIS A 65 9.46 2.60 -1.08
C HIS A 65 8.27 2.87 -2.00
N VAL A 66 7.65 1.82 -2.55
CA VAL A 66 6.49 1.95 -3.44
C VAL A 66 5.32 2.61 -2.71
N SER A 67 4.96 2.14 -1.52
CA SER A 67 3.82 2.67 -0.77
C SER A 67 4.01 4.13 -0.34
N MET A 68 5.20 4.51 0.15
CA MET A 68 5.51 5.88 0.55
C MET A 68 5.47 6.86 -0.64
N THR A 69 6.03 6.46 -1.78
CA THR A 69 6.05 7.30 -2.98
C THR A 69 4.66 7.44 -3.61
N LEU A 70 3.86 6.36 -3.59
CA LEU A 70 2.46 6.39 -4.03
C LEU A 70 1.58 7.24 -3.10
N TYR A 71 1.76 7.12 -1.77
CA TYR A 71 1.06 7.98 -0.82
C TYR A 71 1.34 9.46 -1.09
N ALA A 72 2.60 9.82 -1.33
CA ALA A 72 2.97 11.19 -1.63
C ALA A 72 2.31 11.73 -2.91
N ALA A 73 2.12 10.89 -3.93
CA ALA A 73 1.38 11.23 -5.13
C ALA A 73 -0.13 11.35 -4.87
N HIS A 74 -0.67 10.47 -4.04
CA HIS A 74 -2.07 10.48 -3.66
C HIS A 74 -2.44 11.73 -2.86
N GLN A 75 -1.65 12.09 -1.87
CA GLN A 75 -1.87 13.28 -1.01
C GLN A 75 -1.62 14.61 -1.73
N GLN A 76 -0.99 14.60 -2.92
CA GLN A 76 -0.65 15.84 -3.62
C GLN A 76 -1.86 16.72 -3.88
N SER A 77 -1.82 17.98 -3.36
CA SER A 77 -2.88 18.98 -3.53
C SER A 77 -4.24 18.56 -2.99
N ARG A 78 -4.28 17.62 -2.03
CA ARG A 78 -5.50 17.23 -1.34
C ARG A 78 -5.51 17.81 0.07
N THR A 79 -6.64 18.37 0.47
CA THR A 79 -6.87 18.91 1.82
C THR A 79 -7.41 17.85 2.77
N LYS A 80 -7.95 16.76 2.23
CA LYS A 80 -8.42 15.60 2.99
C LYS A 80 -7.29 14.57 3.18
N PRO A 81 -7.32 13.76 4.22
CA PRO A 81 -6.38 12.65 4.41
C PRO A 81 -6.60 11.58 3.35
N MET A 82 -5.55 11.24 2.58
CA MET A 82 -5.59 10.17 1.58
C MET A 82 -5.09 8.82 2.12
N HIS A 83 -4.63 8.76 3.38
CA HIS A 83 -4.41 7.51 4.10
C HIS A 83 -5.48 7.35 5.17
N ARG A 84 -6.20 6.24 5.13
CA ARG A 84 -7.20 5.85 6.13
C ARG A 84 -6.98 4.39 6.51
N PRO A 85 -6.75 4.08 7.80
CA PRO A 85 -6.66 2.70 8.28
C PRO A 85 -7.91 1.89 7.92
N ALA A 86 -7.71 0.61 7.65
CA ALA A 86 -8.72 -0.37 7.25
C ALA A 86 -9.38 -0.14 5.87
N GLU A 87 -8.99 0.91 5.13
CA GLU A 87 -9.47 1.14 3.76
C GLU A 87 -8.58 0.38 2.76
N GLY A 88 -8.78 -0.92 2.64
CA GLY A 88 -7.99 -1.79 1.76
C GLY A 88 -8.18 -1.48 0.28
N LEU A 89 -7.27 -2.01 -0.57
CA LEU A 89 -7.27 -1.71 -1.99
C LEU A 89 -8.55 -2.18 -2.69
N GLY A 90 -9.12 -3.32 -2.29
CA GLY A 90 -10.38 -3.82 -2.86
C GLY A 90 -11.56 -2.90 -2.52
N HIS A 91 -11.65 -2.39 -1.28
CA HIS A 91 -12.67 -1.43 -0.88
C HIS A 91 -12.55 -0.11 -1.66
N ALA A 92 -11.33 0.44 -1.75
CA ALA A 92 -11.07 1.64 -2.55
C ALA A 92 -11.41 1.42 -4.04
N ALA A 93 -11.18 0.21 -4.56
CA ALA A 93 -11.53 -0.17 -5.92
C ALA A 93 -13.05 -0.21 -6.11
N HIS A 94 -13.79 -0.84 -5.19
CA HIS A 94 -15.25 -0.84 -5.23
C HIS A 94 -15.82 0.58 -5.31
N SER A 95 -15.31 1.47 -4.45
CA SER A 95 -15.76 2.87 -4.39
C SER A 95 -15.51 3.67 -5.68
N VAL A 96 -14.49 3.31 -6.49
CA VAL A 96 -14.14 4.05 -7.71
C VAL A 96 -14.65 3.37 -8.98
N VAL A 97 -14.80 2.06 -8.95
CA VAL A 97 -15.33 1.27 -10.08
C VAL A 97 -16.85 1.32 -10.12
N GLY A 98 -17.49 1.25 -8.94
CA GLY A 98 -18.94 1.08 -8.85
C GLY A 98 -19.37 -0.36 -9.11
N TYR A 99 -20.69 -0.58 -9.17
CA TYR A 99 -21.28 -1.91 -9.40
C TYR A 99 -22.56 -1.79 -10.25
N GLY A 100 -22.83 -2.78 -11.07
CA GLY A 100 -24.03 -2.83 -11.91
C GLY A 100 -24.06 -1.71 -12.95
N ASP A 101 -25.20 -1.03 -13.06
CA ASP A 101 -25.42 0.03 -14.07
C ASP A 101 -24.55 1.28 -13.87
N ASP A 102 -24.00 1.47 -12.65
CA ASP A 102 -23.12 2.59 -12.30
C ASP A 102 -21.63 2.25 -12.46
N GLU A 103 -21.28 1.10 -13.00
CA GLU A 103 -19.90 0.67 -13.19
C GLU A 103 -19.15 1.59 -14.16
N ASN A 104 -17.96 2.06 -13.72
CA ASN A 104 -17.05 2.83 -14.55
C ASN A 104 -16.08 1.90 -15.31
N PRO A 105 -16.28 1.70 -16.64
CA PRO A 105 -15.48 0.74 -17.40
C PRO A 105 -13.96 1.08 -17.42
N SER A 106 -13.61 2.36 -17.41
CA SER A 106 -12.21 2.79 -17.39
C SER A 106 -11.55 2.49 -16.04
N ALA A 107 -12.27 2.67 -14.95
CA ALA A 107 -11.81 2.32 -13.61
C ALA A 107 -11.66 0.80 -13.47
N ARG A 108 -12.65 0.05 -13.97
CA ARG A 108 -12.65 -1.42 -14.01
C ARG A 108 -11.45 -1.97 -14.74
N ALA A 109 -11.21 -1.50 -15.97
CA ALA A 109 -10.05 -1.95 -16.76
C ALA A 109 -8.71 -1.70 -16.06
N ARG A 110 -8.56 -0.60 -15.31
CA ARG A 110 -7.36 -0.32 -14.53
C ARG A 110 -7.23 -1.23 -13.31
N PHE A 111 -8.33 -1.54 -12.64
CA PHE A 111 -8.35 -2.48 -11.52
C PHE A 111 -8.04 -3.89 -12.00
N ASP A 112 -8.63 -4.34 -13.09
CA ASP A 112 -8.34 -5.65 -13.68
C ASP A 112 -6.88 -5.78 -14.08
N ALA A 113 -6.31 -4.76 -14.73
CA ALA A 113 -4.88 -4.75 -15.07
C ALA A 113 -3.97 -4.81 -13.82
N LEU A 114 -4.39 -4.17 -12.72
CA LEU A 114 -3.69 -4.23 -11.44
C LEU A 114 -3.75 -5.64 -10.86
N VAL A 115 -4.93 -6.24 -10.78
CA VAL A 115 -5.17 -7.59 -10.25
C VAL A 115 -4.44 -8.65 -11.08
N MET A 116 -4.34 -8.46 -12.39
CA MET A 116 -3.66 -9.39 -13.31
C MET A 116 -2.14 -9.26 -13.33
N SER A 117 -1.57 -8.31 -12.58
CA SER A 117 -0.10 -8.17 -12.49
C SER A 117 0.55 -9.48 -12.06
N SER A 118 1.68 -9.81 -12.70
CA SER A 118 2.46 -11.03 -12.43
C SER A 118 3.86 -10.75 -11.87
N THR A 119 4.35 -9.52 -12.04
CA THR A 119 5.66 -9.09 -11.53
C THR A 119 5.55 -7.86 -10.63
N PRO A 120 6.49 -7.66 -9.66
CA PRO A 120 6.51 -6.46 -8.83
C PRO A 120 6.61 -5.15 -9.64
N ARG A 121 7.28 -5.19 -10.79
CA ARG A 121 7.41 -4.04 -11.70
C ARG A 121 6.08 -3.68 -12.35
N GLU A 122 5.33 -4.67 -12.81
CA GLU A 122 3.98 -4.48 -13.35
C GLU A 122 3.04 -3.97 -12.27
N LEU A 123 3.04 -4.61 -11.09
CA LEU A 123 2.26 -4.20 -9.95
C LEU A 123 2.47 -2.72 -9.63
N ARG A 124 3.74 -2.28 -9.47
CA ARG A 124 4.08 -0.87 -9.22
C ARG A 124 3.52 0.07 -10.29
N ARG A 125 3.64 -0.31 -11.57
CA ARG A 125 3.12 0.50 -12.69
C ARG A 125 1.61 0.64 -12.64
N HIS A 126 0.89 -0.45 -12.39
CA HIS A 126 -0.57 -0.45 -12.32
C HIS A 126 -1.08 0.23 -11.05
N LEU A 127 -0.43 0.04 -9.90
CA LEU A 127 -0.71 0.78 -8.67
C LEU A 127 -0.62 2.29 -8.89
N ARG A 128 0.42 2.76 -9.59
CA ARG A 128 0.57 4.20 -9.89
C ARG A 128 -0.61 4.74 -10.70
N SER A 129 -1.03 4.00 -11.73
CA SER A 129 -2.19 4.36 -12.56
C SER A 129 -3.48 4.38 -11.73
N PHE A 130 -3.65 3.37 -10.87
CA PHE A 130 -4.85 3.22 -10.04
C PHE A 130 -4.91 4.28 -8.94
N VAL A 131 -3.82 4.53 -8.21
CA VAL A 131 -3.74 5.60 -7.20
C VAL A 131 -3.98 6.99 -7.80
N SER A 132 -3.57 7.22 -9.05
CA SER A 132 -3.92 8.47 -9.74
C SER A 132 -5.43 8.65 -9.93
N LEU A 133 -6.14 7.53 -10.15
CA LEU A 133 -7.61 7.54 -10.24
C LEU A 133 -8.25 7.76 -8.87
N LEU A 134 -7.79 7.05 -7.82
CA LEU A 134 -8.25 7.26 -6.44
C LEU A 134 -8.06 8.73 -6.00
N ARG A 135 -6.89 9.31 -6.34
CA ARG A 135 -6.62 10.72 -6.09
C ARG A 135 -7.63 11.65 -6.78
N ALA A 136 -7.97 11.39 -8.03
CA ALA A 136 -8.93 12.22 -8.77
C ALA A 136 -10.34 12.19 -8.13
N LYS A 137 -10.70 11.07 -7.52
CA LYS A 137 -11.98 10.85 -6.83
C LYS A 137 -11.93 11.10 -5.32
N GLU A 138 -10.76 11.50 -4.78
CA GLU A 138 -10.53 11.71 -3.33
C GLU A 138 -10.88 10.49 -2.47
N ILE A 139 -10.69 9.29 -2.98
CA ILE A 139 -10.93 8.04 -2.27
C ILE A 139 -9.66 7.65 -1.52
N PRO A 140 -9.67 7.56 -0.17
CA PRO A 140 -8.50 7.20 0.61
C PRO A 140 -8.11 5.74 0.44
N LEU A 141 -6.91 5.37 0.90
CA LEU A 141 -6.38 4.00 0.88
C LEU A 141 -5.56 3.75 2.15
N ASP A 142 -5.62 2.54 2.70
CA ASP A 142 -4.70 2.10 3.74
C ASP A 142 -3.35 1.72 3.13
N TYR A 143 -2.37 2.60 3.30
CA TYR A 143 -1.01 2.37 2.82
C TYR A 143 -0.19 1.43 3.70
N GLY A 144 -0.64 1.15 4.94
CA GLY A 144 -0.07 0.10 5.78
C GLY A 144 -0.42 -1.27 5.20
N MET A 145 -1.71 -1.54 4.98
CA MET A 145 -2.17 -2.76 4.31
C MET A 145 -1.53 -2.91 2.92
N LEU A 146 -1.36 -1.82 2.18
CA LEU A 146 -0.70 -1.87 0.87
C LEU A 146 0.77 -2.32 0.95
N VAL A 147 1.52 -1.95 2.02
CA VAL A 147 2.87 -2.47 2.25
C VAL A 147 2.82 -3.98 2.42
N ASP A 148 1.93 -4.49 3.28
CA ASP A 148 1.79 -5.92 3.56
C ASP A 148 1.39 -6.70 2.29
N ASP A 149 0.45 -6.16 1.51
CA ASP A 149 0.04 -6.73 0.22
C ASP A 149 1.22 -6.81 -0.76
N ILE A 150 2.05 -5.77 -0.86
CA ILE A 150 3.21 -5.75 -1.77
C ILE A 150 4.29 -6.73 -1.29
N VAL A 151 4.54 -6.84 0.01
CA VAL A 151 5.46 -7.84 0.57
C VAL A 151 4.95 -9.24 0.26
N CYS A 152 3.67 -9.51 0.55
CA CYS A 152 3.02 -10.80 0.26
C CYS A 152 3.09 -11.14 -1.24
N PHE A 153 2.78 -10.18 -2.12
CA PHE A 153 2.80 -10.36 -3.57
C PHE A 153 4.15 -10.90 -4.10
N GLN A 154 5.26 -10.48 -3.49
CA GLN A 154 6.61 -10.89 -3.89
C GLN A 154 7.01 -12.29 -3.41
N ARG A 155 6.19 -12.95 -2.58
CA ARG A 155 6.44 -14.33 -2.11
C ARG A 155 5.98 -15.36 -3.14
N PRO A 156 6.54 -16.57 -3.13
CA PRO A 156 6.00 -17.67 -3.95
C PRO A 156 4.51 -17.88 -3.68
N GLY A 157 3.67 -17.83 -4.73
CA GLY A 157 2.21 -17.93 -4.59
C GLY A 157 1.52 -16.66 -4.07
N GLY A 158 2.26 -15.65 -3.62
CA GLY A 158 1.72 -14.44 -2.99
C GLY A 158 0.82 -13.61 -3.91
N ALA A 159 1.15 -13.50 -5.18
CA ALA A 159 0.30 -12.81 -6.16
C ALA A 159 -1.14 -13.38 -6.20
N LYS A 160 -1.29 -14.72 -6.10
CA LYS A 160 -2.60 -15.38 -6.03
C LYS A 160 -3.33 -15.09 -4.72
N ALA A 161 -2.61 -15.05 -3.60
CA ALA A 161 -3.17 -14.73 -2.29
C ALA A 161 -3.68 -13.27 -2.24
N VAL A 162 -2.87 -12.33 -2.69
CA VAL A 162 -3.22 -10.90 -2.74
C VAL A 162 -4.42 -10.65 -3.66
N ARG A 163 -4.50 -11.33 -4.82
CA ARG A 163 -5.69 -11.25 -5.70
C ARG A 163 -6.97 -11.67 -4.99
N ARG A 164 -6.93 -12.79 -4.25
CA ARG A 164 -8.10 -13.25 -3.49
C ARG A 164 -8.47 -12.26 -2.38
N HIS A 165 -7.46 -11.72 -1.69
CA HIS A 165 -7.69 -10.71 -0.66
C HIS A 165 -8.40 -9.48 -1.22
N TRP A 166 -7.88 -8.90 -2.30
CA TRP A 166 -8.50 -7.73 -2.96
C TRP A 166 -9.88 -8.02 -3.55
N SER A 167 -10.07 -9.24 -4.10
CA SER A 167 -11.38 -9.66 -4.58
C SER A 167 -12.41 -9.74 -3.45
N ARG A 168 -12.04 -10.30 -2.30
CA ARG A 168 -12.93 -10.34 -1.13
C ARG A 168 -13.29 -8.93 -0.67
N GLN A 169 -12.32 -8.06 -0.48
CA GLN A 169 -12.55 -6.65 -0.13
C GLN A 169 -13.45 -5.94 -1.17
N TYR A 170 -13.32 -6.25 -2.44
CA TYR A 170 -14.12 -5.63 -3.50
C TYR A 170 -15.59 -6.02 -3.42
N TYR A 171 -15.89 -7.26 -3.07
CA TYR A 171 -17.26 -7.79 -3.02
C TYR A 171 -17.87 -7.79 -1.60
N ASP A 172 -17.11 -7.50 -0.57
CA ASP A 172 -17.55 -7.57 0.83
C ASP A 172 -18.41 -6.37 1.28
N PHE A 173 -18.72 -5.45 0.37
CA PHE A 173 -19.58 -4.30 0.62
C PHE A 173 -21.07 -4.67 0.82
N SER A 174 -21.42 -5.94 0.69
CA SER A 174 -22.79 -6.41 0.84
C SER A 174 -23.21 -6.73 2.29
N SER A 175 -22.31 -6.59 3.28
CA SER A 175 -22.54 -7.07 4.65
C SER A 175 -22.63 -5.98 5.73
N THR A 176 -22.75 -4.70 5.40
CA THR A 176 -22.88 -3.65 6.42
C THR A 176 -24.32 -3.38 6.86
N ASP A 177 -25.29 -4.13 6.35
CA ASP A 177 -26.65 -4.15 6.89
C ASP A 177 -26.99 -5.57 7.38
N GLY A 178 -26.60 -5.88 8.61
CA GLY A 178 -27.14 -7.00 9.39
C GLY A 178 -26.32 -8.28 9.42
N GLU A 179 -25.93 -8.64 10.62
CA GLU A 179 -25.51 -9.95 11.14
C GLU A 179 -24.02 -10.34 11.04
N SER A 180 -23.48 -10.39 12.26
CA SER A 180 -22.24 -11.08 12.61
C SER A 180 -22.29 -12.57 12.26
N SER A 181 -21.35 -13.05 11.44
CA SER A 181 -21.03 -14.48 11.41
C SER A 181 -19.53 -14.68 11.15
N GLU A 182 -19.00 -15.60 11.88
CA GLU A 182 -17.64 -16.04 12.07
C GLU A 182 -16.79 -16.13 10.79
N THR A 183 -15.57 -15.61 10.90
CA THR A 183 -14.58 -15.51 9.84
C THR A 183 -13.74 -16.78 9.77
N ASP A 184 -13.67 -17.37 8.59
CA ASP A 184 -12.69 -18.40 8.25
C ASP A 184 -11.28 -17.78 8.06
N SER A 185 -10.36 -18.19 8.93
CA SER A 185 -9.05 -17.64 9.23
C SER A 185 -7.91 -18.10 8.29
N THR A 186 -8.18 -18.50 7.07
CA THR A 186 -7.19 -19.21 6.24
C THR A 186 -6.27 -18.37 5.34
N ALA A 187 -6.46 -17.05 5.27
CA ALA A 187 -5.62 -16.19 4.42
C ALA A 187 -4.45 -15.54 5.19
N GLU A 188 -4.56 -15.45 6.53
CA GLU A 188 -3.50 -14.85 7.37
C GLU A 188 -2.31 -15.80 7.58
N ASP A 189 -2.53 -17.12 7.54
CA ASP A 189 -1.49 -18.12 7.83
C ASP A 189 -0.32 -18.14 6.83
N ILE A 190 -0.53 -17.78 5.58
CA ILE A 190 0.54 -17.83 4.57
C ILE A 190 1.55 -16.67 4.75
N CYS A 191 1.11 -15.55 5.33
CA CYS A 191 1.98 -14.41 5.56
C CYS A 191 2.54 -14.33 7.00
N SER A 192 1.91 -15.01 7.98
CA SER A 192 2.26 -14.91 9.41
C SER A 192 3.32 -15.93 9.87
N GLU A 193 3.38 -17.12 9.29
CA GLU A 193 4.24 -18.20 9.81
C GLU A 193 5.75 -17.95 9.75
N ASN A 194 6.22 -16.97 8.96
CA ASN A 194 7.66 -16.72 8.84
C ASN A 194 8.22 -15.61 9.76
N SER A 195 7.38 -14.91 10.52
CA SER A 195 7.87 -13.90 11.48
C SER A 195 8.27 -14.51 12.84
N LEU A 196 7.75 -15.68 13.19
CA LEU A 196 7.98 -16.29 14.51
C LEU A 196 9.21 -17.21 14.58
N HIS A 197 9.74 -17.65 13.44
CA HIS A 197 10.88 -18.60 13.43
C HIS A 197 12.25 -17.95 13.59
N ASN A 198 12.36 -16.64 13.51
CA ASN A 198 13.63 -15.90 13.62
C ASN A 198 13.93 -15.39 15.04
N SER A 199 12.95 -15.47 15.97
CA SER A 199 13.13 -14.98 17.36
C SER A 199 13.66 -16.02 18.35
N LEU A 200 13.76 -17.30 17.97
CA LEU A 200 14.09 -18.38 18.91
C LEU A 200 15.51 -18.97 18.74
N ARG A 201 16.36 -18.41 17.89
CA ARG A 201 17.73 -18.94 17.69
C ARG A 201 18.84 -18.16 18.38
N ASN A 202 18.55 -17.11 19.13
CA ASN A 202 19.60 -16.29 19.78
C ASN A 202 19.60 -16.34 21.31
N THR A 203 19.27 -17.49 21.89
CA THR A 203 19.46 -17.70 23.35
C THR A 203 20.05 -19.09 23.59
N LYS A 204 21.31 -19.26 23.25
CA LYS A 204 22.26 -20.23 23.89
C LYS A 204 23.64 -20.08 23.22
N GLU A 205 24.49 -19.44 23.90
CA GLU A 205 25.90 -19.56 24.26
C GLU A 205 26.54 -18.22 24.54
#